data_9e744a8719eecddc7c57c3bbbe68f027
#
_entry.id   9e744a8719eecddc7c57c3bbbe68f027
#
_cell.length_a   1.000
_cell.length_b   1.000
_cell.length_c   1.000
_cell.angle_alpha   90.00
_cell.angle_beta   90.00
_cell.angle_gamma   90.00
#
_symmetry.space_group_name_H-M   'P 1'
#
loop_
_entity.id
_entity.type
_entity.pdbx_description
1 polymer ?
#
loop_
_entity_poly.entity_id
_entity_poly.type
_entity_poly.pdbx_seq_one_letter_code
_entity_poly.pdbx_strand_id
1 'polypeptide(L)'
;MIQKQIGCIGNFDGVHLGHQALIRMTQKIAAEQHLKPILLTFQTNTKQRNILSYLTTAHEKYQLIHNLGLEKIVQLEFPGTIADMTPDEFVEHIIVHSLQMTHVIVGENFCFGKNRSGSSQTLKQIGEKRNIGVTIVPLETYQGEPISSTRIRNNIDQGNVEIANAMLGYPFFNQGIIVPGKKRGRTMGIPTANLHPRNSLKKNPKEGVYITQILLNGELYPSLTHIGPKPTFQDMDQGIETFLLNHSGNFYSQRFVVVWLKHLRNVQQFSSEKELVAQIQKDIQTTHEYFHQHSAFSSLPAMLNNL
;
A
#
# COMPACT_ATOMS: atom_id res chain seq x y z
N MET A 1 -9.91 -34.35 12.51
CA MET A 1 -10.82 -33.80 11.48
C MET A 1 -10.15 -32.58 10.86
N ILE A 2 -10.08 -32.49 9.52
CA ILE A 2 -9.55 -31.32 8.83
C ILE A 2 -10.57 -30.19 9.02
N GLN A 3 -10.15 -29.09 9.62
CA GLN A 3 -11.02 -27.93 9.85
C GLN A 3 -11.35 -27.26 8.51
N LYS A 4 -12.65 -27.15 8.20
CA LYS A 4 -13.14 -26.49 6.98
C LYS A 4 -12.72 -25.03 6.94
N GLN A 5 -12.44 -24.50 5.74
CA GLN A 5 -11.90 -23.17 5.54
C GLN A 5 -12.93 -22.25 4.86
N ILE A 6 -12.81 -20.97 5.16
CA ILE A 6 -13.48 -19.86 4.49
C ILE A 6 -12.42 -18.89 3.98
N GLY A 7 -12.56 -18.36 2.76
CA GLY A 7 -11.52 -17.50 2.24
C GLY A 7 -12.01 -16.32 1.42
N CYS A 8 -11.32 -15.19 1.53
CA CYS A 8 -11.46 -14.10 0.59
C CYS A 8 -10.41 -14.20 -0.52
N ILE A 9 -10.81 -13.80 -1.75
CA ILE A 9 -9.96 -13.91 -2.94
C ILE A 9 -9.75 -12.54 -3.57
N GLY A 10 -8.50 -12.19 -3.87
CA GLY A 10 -8.16 -10.94 -4.54
C GLY A 10 -6.67 -10.70 -4.71
N ASN A 11 -6.30 -9.59 -5.34
CA ASN A 11 -4.89 -9.18 -5.48
C ASN A 11 -4.34 -8.52 -4.21
N PHE A 12 -5.18 -7.85 -3.46
CA PHE A 12 -4.87 -7.14 -2.21
C PHE A 12 -3.71 -6.14 -2.32
N ASP A 13 -3.44 -5.58 -3.51
CA ASP A 13 -2.45 -4.53 -3.66
C ASP A 13 -2.94 -3.23 -3.01
N GLY A 14 -2.16 -2.73 -2.02
CA GLY A 14 -2.51 -1.59 -1.19
C GLY A 14 -3.47 -1.89 -0.05
N VAL A 15 -4.00 -3.09 0.12
CA VAL A 15 -4.92 -3.48 1.22
C VAL A 15 -5.91 -2.37 1.59
N HIS A 16 -6.48 -1.70 0.57
CA HIS A 16 -7.38 -0.54 0.69
C HIS A 16 -8.71 -0.91 1.36
N LEU A 17 -9.55 0.08 1.69
CA LEU A 17 -10.80 -0.11 2.43
C LEU A 17 -11.68 -1.23 1.88
N GLY A 18 -11.81 -1.37 0.55
CA GLY A 18 -12.54 -2.50 -0.07
C GLY A 18 -11.91 -3.86 0.23
N HIS A 19 -10.57 -3.95 0.24
CA HIS A 19 -9.88 -5.19 0.64
C HIS A 19 -10.08 -5.47 2.15
N GLN A 20 -10.04 -4.45 2.98
CA GLN A 20 -10.29 -4.58 4.42
C GLN A 20 -11.73 -5.04 4.71
N ALA A 21 -12.70 -4.60 3.91
CA ALA A 21 -14.09 -5.08 4.02
C ALA A 21 -14.19 -6.58 3.73
N LEU A 22 -13.48 -7.09 2.70
CA LEU A 22 -13.42 -8.54 2.43
C LEU A 22 -12.82 -9.31 3.60
N ILE A 23 -11.72 -8.83 4.17
CA ILE A 23 -11.05 -9.47 5.31
C ILE A 23 -11.96 -9.50 6.53
N ARG A 24 -12.58 -8.37 6.89
CA ARG A 24 -13.54 -8.29 8.01
C ARG A 24 -14.74 -9.22 7.83
N MET A 25 -15.30 -9.29 6.62
CA MET A 25 -16.41 -10.21 6.32
C MET A 25 -15.98 -11.67 6.45
N THR A 26 -14.76 -12.00 6.00
CA THR A 26 -14.19 -13.35 6.15
C THR A 26 -14.08 -13.76 7.62
N GLN A 27 -13.53 -12.88 8.45
CA GLN A 27 -13.37 -13.12 9.88
C GLN A 27 -14.72 -13.24 10.60
N LYS A 28 -15.68 -12.39 10.26
CA LYS A 28 -17.05 -12.43 10.82
C LYS A 28 -17.71 -13.78 10.55
N ILE A 29 -17.80 -14.21 9.28
CA ILE A 29 -18.44 -15.48 8.92
C ILE A 29 -17.64 -16.67 9.46
N ALA A 30 -16.30 -16.57 9.49
CA ALA A 30 -15.44 -17.59 10.08
C ALA A 30 -15.79 -17.85 11.55
N ALA A 31 -15.98 -16.79 12.34
CA ALA A 31 -16.36 -16.88 13.74
C ALA A 31 -17.78 -17.46 13.92
N GLU A 32 -18.75 -17.00 13.12
CA GLU A 32 -20.14 -17.46 13.17
C GLU A 32 -20.28 -18.95 12.81
N GLN A 33 -19.48 -19.45 11.87
CA GLN A 33 -19.56 -20.83 11.35
C GLN A 33 -18.45 -21.75 11.88
N HIS A 34 -17.61 -21.29 12.79
CA HIS A 34 -16.45 -22.03 13.32
C HIS A 34 -15.50 -22.54 12.23
N LEU A 35 -15.29 -21.74 11.17
CA LEU A 35 -14.39 -22.03 10.06
C LEU A 35 -13.01 -21.40 10.29
N LYS A 36 -11.99 -21.89 9.58
CA LYS A 36 -10.65 -21.27 9.57
C LYS A 36 -10.56 -20.21 8.48
N PRO A 37 -10.34 -18.93 8.83
CA PRO A 37 -10.24 -17.88 7.81
C PRO A 37 -8.88 -17.94 7.08
N ILE A 38 -8.92 -17.78 5.76
CA ILE A 38 -7.72 -17.68 4.90
C ILE A 38 -7.89 -16.56 3.88
N LEU A 39 -6.79 -16.07 3.35
CA LEU A 39 -6.76 -15.13 2.22
C LEU A 39 -6.05 -15.77 1.05
N LEU A 40 -6.70 -15.80 -0.11
CA LEU A 40 -6.12 -16.24 -1.36
C LEU A 40 -5.72 -15.03 -2.20
N THR A 41 -4.44 -14.93 -2.50
CA THR A 41 -3.89 -13.87 -3.36
C THR A 41 -3.03 -14.46 -4.47
N PHE A 42 -2.68 -13.64 -5.44
CA PHE A 42 -1.89 -14.04 -6.59
C PHE A 42 -0.52 -13.35 -6.56
N GLN A 43 0.50 -14.06 -7.01
CA GLN A 43 1.78 -13.43 -7.30
C GLN A 43 1.59 -12.47 -8.48
N THR A 44 1.74 -11.19 -8.22
CA THR A 44 1.53 -10.18 -9.25
C THR A 44 2.79 -10.11 -10.12
N ASN A 45 2.67 -10.52 -11.38
CA ASN A 45 3.69 -10.26 -12.37
C ASN A 45 3.40 -8.90 -13.03
N THR A 46 4.19 -7.88 -12.69
CA THR A 46 4.02 -6.51 -13.21
C THR A 46 4.08 -6.46 -14.73
N LYS A 47 4.98 -7.23 -15.35
CA LYS A 47 5.17 -7.24 -16.80
C LYS A 47 3.93 -7.72 -17.55
N GLN A 48 3.21 -8.70 -17.02
CA GLN A 48 2.02 -9.27 -17.68
C GLN A 48 0.76 -8.43 -17.50
N ARG A 49 0.71 -7.59 -16.46
CA ARG A 49 -0.47 -6.74 -16.16
C ARG A 49 -0.30 -5.29 -16.59
N ASN A 50 0.79 -4.92 -17.25
CA ASN A 50 1.15 -3.52 -17.54
C ASN A 50 1.13 -2.62 -16.27
N ILE A 51 1.39 -3.21 -15.09
CA ILE A 51 1.49 -2.47 -13.84
C ILE A 51 2.95 -2.06 -13.69
N LEU A 52 3.21 -0.76 -13.78
CA LEU A 52 4.56 -0.22 -13.65
C LEU A 52 5.08 -0.25 -12.20
N SER A 53 4.17 -0.24 -11.22
CA SER A 53 4.55 -0.23 -9.80
C SER A 53 3.43 -0.71 -8.88
N TYR A 54 3.80 -1.21 -7.69
CA TYR A 54 2.89 -1.66 -6.64
C TYR A 54 2.58 -0.56 -5.63
N LEU A 55 1.39 -0.62 -5.02
CA LEU A 55 1.06 0.15 -3.82
C LEU A 55 1.75 -0.43 -2.58
N THR A 56 1.84 -1.75 -2.52
CA THR A 56 2.51 -2.49 -1.44
C THR A 56 3.44 -3.55 -2.02
N THR A 57 4.63 -3.70 -1.44
CA THR A 57 5.47 -4.89 -1.68
C THR A 57 4.78 -6.13 -1.12
N ALA A 58 5.22 -7.33 -1.50
CA ALA A 58 4.67 -8.56 -0.96
C ALA A 58 4.80 -8.61 0.58
N HIS A 59 5.95 -8.20 1.10
CA HIS A 59 6.20 -8.15 2.55
C HIS A 59 5.25 -7.18 3.26
N GLU A 60 5.12 -5.94 2.78
CA GLU A 60 4.19 -4.95 3.33
C GLU A 60 2.74 -5.42 3.27
N LYS A 61 2.33 -6.03 2.15
CA LYS A 61 0.99 -6.60 2.00
C LYS A 61 0.72 -7.65 3.08
N TYR A 62 1.67 -8.56 3.32
CA TYR A 62 1.52 -9.59 4.35
C TYR A 62 1.46 -9.00 5.75
N GLN A 63 2.30 -8.03 6.08
CA GLN A 63 2.25 -7.34 7.36
C GLN A 63 0.90 -6.64 7.58
N LEU A 64 0.40 -5.90 6.59
CA LEU A 64 -0.89 -5.21 6.67
C LEU A 64 -2.05 -6.19 6.88
N ILE A 65 -2.07 -7.33 6.17
CA ILE A 65 -3.10 -8.35 6.32
C ILE A 65 -3.02 -9.03 7.68
N HIS A 66 -1.80 -9.34 8.16
CA HIS A 66 -1.58 -9.92 9.48
C HIS A 66 -2.03 -8.97 10.59
N ASN A 67 -1.74 -7.68 10.49
CA ASN A 67 -2.18 -6.66 11.43
C ASN A 67 -3.70 -6.45 11.43
N LEU A 68 -4.40 -6.88 10.38
CA LEU A 68 -5.87 -7.00 10.36
C LEU A 68 -6.38 -8.29 11.01
N GLY A 69 -5.51 -9.12 11.57
CA GLY A 69 -5.87 -10.33 12.29
C GLY A 69 -6.12 -11.55 11.40
N LEU A 70 -5.62 -11.57 10.16
CA LEU A 70 -5.73 -12.73 9.26
C LEU A 70 -4.35 -13.34 9.03
N GLU A 71 -4.10 -14.50 9.64
CA GLU A 71 -2.78 -15.13 9.69
C GLU A 71 -2.45 -15.98 8.45
N LYS A 72 -3.44 -16.72 7.93
CA LYS A 72 -3.20 -17.64 6.81
C LYS A 72 -3.39 -16.96 5.47
N ILE A 73 -2.30 -16.73 4.77
CA ILE A 73 -2.27 -16.20 3.42
C ILE A 73 -1.75 -17.29 2.48
N VAL A 74 -2.51 -17.58 1.43
CA VAL A 74 -2.13 -18.51 0.36
C VAL A 74 -1.85 -17.66 -0.88
N GLN A 75 -0.63 -17.72 -1.38
CA GLN A 75 -0.25 -17.06 -2.62
C GLN A 75 -0.13 -18.08 -3.74
N LEU A 76 -0.93 -17.91 -4.78
CA LEU A 76 -0.82 -18.71 -5.99
C LEU A 76 0.15 -18.06 -6.97
N GLU A 77 1.00 -18.86 -7.59
CA GLU A 77 1.88 -18.41 -8.65
C GLU A 77 1.10 -18.16 -9.94
N PHE A 78 1.38 -17.02 -10.59
CA PHE A 78 0.78 -16.62 -11.85
C PHE A 78 1.88 -16.09 -12.80
N PRO A 79 2.07 -16.59 -14.02
CA PRO A 79 1.25 -17.48 -14.82
C PRO A 79 1.69 -18.94 -14.70
N GLY A 80 0.74 -19.83 -14.80
CA GLY A 80 0.90 -21.27 -14.84
C GLY A 80 -0.42 -21.87 -15.28
N THR A 81 -0.65 -23.11 -14.96
CA THR A 81 -1.91 -23.84 -15.23
C THR A 81 -3.15 -23.06 -14.76
N ILE A 82 -3.04 -22.24 -13.70
CA ILE A 82 -4.17 -21.46 -13.14
C ILE A 82 -4.69 -20.38 -14.12
N ALA A 83 -3.81 -19.78 -14.93
CA ALA A 83 -4.21 -18.73 -15.89
C ALA A 83 -5.10 -19.27 -17.03
N ASP A 84 -4.94 -20.54 -17.34
CA ASP A 84 -5.68 -21.23 -18.40
C ASP A 84 -6.92 -21.97 -17.94
N MET A 85 -7.16 -22.05 -16.62
CA MET A 85 -8.33 -22.70 -16.04
C MET A 85 -9.61 -21.96 -16.40
N THR A 86 -10.63 -22.70 -16.81
CA THR A 86 -12.01 -22.20 -16.85
C THR A 86 -12.50 -21.86 -15.45
N PRO A 87 -13.58 -21.07 -15.31
CA PRO A 87 -14.19 -20.82 -14.00
C PRO A 87 -14.52 -22.07 -13.21
N ASP A 88 -15.06 -23.10 -13.87
CA ASP A 88 -15.40 -24.38 -13.23
C ASP A 88 -14.15 -25.13 -12.74
N GLU A 89 -13.11 -25.22 -13.55
CA GLU A 89 -11.83 -25.84 -13.19
C GLU A 89 -11.16 -25.12 -12.02
N PHE A 90 -11.18 -23.78 -12.01
CA PHE A 90 -10.63 -23.01 -10.89
C PHE A 90 -11.36 -23.32 -9.58
N VAL A 91 -12.69 -23.37 -9.59
CA VAL A 91 -13.45 -23.71 -8.39
C VAL A 91 -13.17 -25.15 -7.97
N GLU A 92 -13.18 -26.10 -8.88
CA GLU A 92 -12.96 -27.52 -8.60
C GLU A 92 -11.55 -27.77 -8.03
N HIS A 93 -10.52 -27.35 -8.76
CA HIS A 93 -9.14 -27.71 -8.41
C HIS A 93 -8.56 -26.84 -7.29
N ILE A 94 -8.88 -25.54 -7.28
CA ILE A 94 -8.28 -24.62 -6.29
C ILE A 94 -9.16 -24.51 -5.06
N ILE A 95 -10.44 -24.16 -5.21
CA ILE A 95 -11.33 -23.89 -4.07
C ILE A 95 -11.66 -25.17 -3.32
N VAL A 96 -12.10 -26.22 -4.05
CA VAL A 96 -12.57 -27.48 -3.46
C VAL A 96 -11.41 -28.38 -3.08
N HIS A 97 -10.61 -28.82 -4.05
CA HIS A 97 -9.59 -29.85 -3.80
C HIS A 97 -8.36 -29.32 -3.07
N SER A 98 -7.78 -28.22 -3.55
CA SER A 98 -6.51 -27.74 -2.98
C SER A 98 -6.71 -27.01 -1.63
N LEU A 99 -7.71 -26.12 -1.54
CA LEU A 99 -7.93 -25.29 -0.37
C LEU A 99 -9.04 -25.77 0.56
N GLN A 100 -9.86 -26.74 0.13
CA GLN A 100 -10.97 -27.31 0.90
C GLN A 100 -11.87 -26.22 1.53
N MET A 101 -12.11 -25.16 0.77
CA MET A 101 -12.98 -24.06 1.18
C MET A 101 -14.43 -24.49 1.07
N THR A 102 -15.22 -24.19 2.10
CA THR A 102 -16.68 -24.37 2.10
C THR A 102 -17.43 -23.06 1.93
N HIS A 103 -16.70 -21.93 2.02
CA HIS A 103 -17.26 -20.60 1.81
C HIS A 103 -16.21 -19.67 1.18
N VAL A 104 -16.62 -18.91 0.19
CA VAL A 104 -15.76 -17.95 -0.55
C VAL A 104 -16.34 -16.54 -0.45
N ILE A 105 -15.48 -15.55 -0.25
CA ILE A 105 -15.84 -14.13 -0.17
C ILE A 105 -15.11 -13.39 -1.27
N VAL A 106 -15.84 -12.65 -2.09
CA VAL A 106 -15.31 -11.86 -3.20
C VAL A 106 -15.97 -10.50 -3.28
N GLY A 107 -15.28 -9.54 -3.87
CA GLY A 107 -15.89 -8.25 -4.22
C GLY A 107 -16.84 -8.38 -5.41
N GLU A 108 -17.78 -7.46 -5.53
CA GLU A 108 -18.76 -7.42 -6.62
C GLU A 108 -18.11 -7.43 -8.02
N ASN A 109 -16.97 -6.76 -8.18
CA ASN A 109 -16.22 -6.67 -9.43
C ASN A 109 -15.19 -7.80 -9.64
N PHE A 110 -15.27 -8.87 -8.84
CA PHE A 110 -14.36 -10.01 -8.96
C PHE A 110 -14.52 -10.72 -10.29
N CYS A 111 -13.38 -10.96 -10.97
CA CYS A 111 -13.32 -11.75 -12.19
C CYS A 111 -12.21 -12.78 -12.08
N PHE A 112 -12.45 -13.98 -12.59
CA PHE A 112 -11.54 -15.13 -12.53
C PHE A 112 -11.66 -16.04 -13.75
N GLY A 113 -10.81 -17.06 -13.80
CA GLY A 113 -10.77 -18.00 -14.93
C GLY A 113 -10.12 -17.38 -16.18
N LYS A 114 -9.88 -18.22 -17.18
CA LYS A 114 -9.24 -17.86 -18.45
C LYS A 114 -9.93 -16.66 -19.09
N ASN A 115 -9.13 -15.66 -19.46
CA ASN A 115 -9.60 -14.39 -20.04
C ASN A 115 -10.64 -13.64 -19.18
N ARG A 116 -10.65 -13.87 -17.85
CA ARG A 116 -11.62 -13.25 -16.92
C ARG A 116 -13.08 -13.63 -17.25
N SER A 117 -13.29 -14.82 -17.77
CA SER A 117 -14.61 -15.30 -18.24
C SER A 117 -15.61 -15.55 -17.10
N GLY A 118 -15.14 -15.71 -15.86
CA GLY A 118 -15.99 -15.83 -14.67
C GLY A 118 -16.12 -14.50 -13.93
N SER A 119 -17.32 -14.20 -13.44
CA SER A 119 -17.66 -13.07 -12.58
C SER A 119 -17.98 -13.53 -11.15
N SER A 120 -18.22 -12.59 -10.23
CA SER A 120 -18.74 -12.89 -8.88
C SER A 120 -20.06 -13.68 -8.93
N GLN A 121 -20.94 -13.36 -9.88
CA GLN A 121 -22.21 -14.09 -10.09
C GLN A 121 -21.98 -15.48 -10.64
N THR A 122 -21.05 -15.66 -11.58
CA THR A 122 -20.63 -16.99 -12.08
C THR A 122 -20.12 -17.84 -10.92
N LEU A 123 -19.28 -17.26 -10.02
CA LEU A 123 -18.79 -17.96 -8.84
C LEU A 123 -19.94 -18.41 -7.93
N LYS A 124 -20.95 -17.57 -7.72
CA LYS A 124 -22.14 -17.90 -6.92
C LYS A 124 -22.91 -19.07 -7.52
N GLN A 125 -23.18 -19.04 -8.83
CA GLN A 125 -23.88 -20.15 -9.53
C GLN A 125 -23.12 -21.48 -9.48
N ILE A 126 -21.79 -21.45 -9.62
CA ILE A 126 -20.95 -22.64 -9.49
C ILE A 126 -20.94 -23.12 -8.03
N GLY A 127 -20.86 -22.20 -7.07
CA GLY A 127 -20.89 -22.50 -5.64
C GLY A 127 -22.17 -23.21 -5.22
N GLU A 128 -23.34 -22.76 -5.69
CA GLU A 128 -24.64 -23.37 -5.43
C GLU A 128 -24.67 -24.83 -5.89
N LYS A 129 -24.14 -25.16 -7.08
CA LYS A 129 -24.06 -26.53 -7.61
C LYS A 129 -23.12 -27.43 -6.80
N ARG A 130 -22.15 -26.87 -6.07
CA ARG A 130 -21.12 -27.60 -5.33
C ARG A 130 -21.25 -27.49 -3.81
N ASN A 131 -22.35 -26.95 -3.31
CA ASN A 131 -22.58 -26.70 -1.88
C ASN A 131 -21.48 -25.85 -1.23
N ILE A 132 -20.97 -24.85 -1.96
CA ILE A 132 -20.02 -23.86 -1.46
C ILE A 132 -20.78 -22.55 -1.26
N GLY A 133 -20.71 -21.99 -0.04
CA GLY A 133 -21.25 -20.67 0.23
C GLY A 133 -20.46 -19.59 -0.53
N VAL A 134 -21.13 -18.61 -1.11
CA VAL A 134 -20.48 -17.47 -1.76
C VAL A 134 -21.11 -16.17 -1.26
N THR A 135 -20.28 -15.32 -0.65
CA THR A 135 -20.67 -13.97 -0.23
C THR A 135 -20.04 -12.95 -1.17
N ILE A 136 -20.88 -12.13 -1.79
CA ILE A 136 -20.45 -11.03 -2.65
C ILE A 136 -20.53 -9.74 -1.82
N VAL A 137 -19.40 -9.08 -1.61
CA VAL A 137 -19.30 -7.83 -0.85
C VAL A 137 -19.40 -6.66 -1.82
N PRO A 138 -20.29 -5.69 -1.56
CA PRO A 138 -20.39 -4.46 -2.35
C PRO A 138 -19.06 -3.69 -2.39
N LEU A 139 -18.89 -2.87 -3.43
CA LEU A 139 -17.71 -2.03 -3.55
C LEU A 139 -17.75 -0.89 -2.53
N GLU A 140 -16.66 -0.72 -1.80
CA GLU A 140 -16.46 0.48 -1.00
C GLU A 140 -16.25 1.69 -1.92
N THR A 141 -16.81 2.83 -1.55
CA THR A 141 -16.75 4.06 -2.33
C THR A 141 -16.08 5.19 -1.55
N TYR A 142 -15.45 6.10 -2.28
CA TYR A 142 -14.95 7.37 -1.77
C TYR A 142 -15.38 8.49 -2.71
N GLN A 143 -16.10 9.48 -2.18
CA GLN A 143 -16.72 10.57 -2.95
C GLN A 143 -17.63 10.06 -4.10
N GLY A 144 -18.43 9.02 -3.82
CA GLY A 144 -19.36 8.44 -4.79
C GLY A 144 -18.77 7.48 -5.82
N GLU A 145 -17.45 7.36 -5.90
CA GLU A 145 -16.75 6.52 -6.87
C GLU A 145 -16.12 5.29 -6.21
N PRO A 146 -16.09 4.12 -6.88
CA PRO A 146 -15.50 2.92 -6.33
C PRO A 146 -14.02 3.07 -5.97
N ILE A 147 -13.63 2.51 -4.83
CA ILE A 147 -12.23 2.42 -4.41
C ILE A 147 -11.55 1.26 -5.16
N SER A 148 -10.39 1.55 -5.77
CA SER A 148 -9.58 0.54 -6.43
C SER A 148 -8.08 0.85 -6.36
N SER A 149 -7.23 -0.16 -6.44
CA SER A 149 -5.77 0.02 -6.49
C SER A 149 -5.33 0.92 -7.66
N THR A 150 -6.03 0.88 -8.78
CA THR A 150 -5.75 1.74 -9.94
C THR A 150 -6.04 3.20 -9.63
N ARG A 151 -7.20 3.50 -9.04
CA ARG A 151 -7.58 4.87 -8.67
C ARG A 151 -6.62 5.44 -7.61
N ILE A 152 -6.19 4.60 -6.66
CA ILE A 152 -5.20 5.00 -5.64
C ILE A 152 -3.85 5.32 -6.30
N ARG A 153 -3.35 4.47 -7.22
CA ARG A 153 -2.09 4.75 -7.95
C ARG A 153 -2.15 6.07 -8.71
N ASN A 154 -3.26 6.32 -9.41
CA ASN A 154 -3.45 7.56 -10.17
C ASN A 154 -3.38 8.81 -9.26
N ASN A 155 -3.96 8.74 -8.05
CA ASN A 155 -3.88 9.84 -7.09
C ASN A 155 -2.45 10.03 -6.56
N ILE A 156 -1.72 8.96 -6.28
CA ILE A 156 -0.30 9.03 -5.89
C ILE A 156 0.54 9.63 -7.03
N ASP A 157 0.28 9.27 -8.29
CA ASP A 157 0.96 9.82 -9.48
C ASP A 157 0.69 11.32 -9.68
N GLN A 158 -0.43 11.80 -9.20
CA GLN A 158 -0.81 13.21 -9.25
C GLN A 158 -0.33 14.00 -8.02
N GLY A 159 0.17 13.31 -7.00
CA GLY A 159 0.58 13.91 -5.73
C GLY A 159 -0.55 14.03 -4.71
N ASN A 160 -1.75 13.57 -5.02
CA ASN A 160 -2.94 13.64 -4.14
C ASN A 160 -2.90 12.55 -3.05
N VAL A 161 -1.86 12.60 -2.20
CA VAL A 161 -1.64 11.57 -1.18
C VAL A 161 -2.75 11.53 -0.13
N GLU A 162 -3.38 12.67 0.18
CA GLU A 162 -4.52 12.74 1.10
C GLU A 162 -5.72 11.92 0.61
N ILE A 163 -6.03 12.01 -0.70
CA ILE A 163 -7.10 11.23 -1.33
C ILE A 163 -6.74 9.75 -1.36
N ALA A 164 -5.48 9.43 -1.67
CA ALA A 164 -4.98 8.06 -1.62
C ALA A 164 -5.10 7.46 -0.21
N ASN A 165 -4.71 8.23 0.82
CA ASN A 165 -4.79 7.83 2.22
C ASN A 165 -6.24 7.56 2.67
N ALA A 166 -7.17 8.43 2.25
CA ALA A 166 -8.59 8.23 2.54
C ALA A 166 -9.14 6.93 1.94
N MET A 167 -8.71 6.56 0.73
CA MET A 167 -9.09 5.29 0.07
C MET A 167 -8.37 4.07 0.64
N LEU A 168 -7.13 4.23 1.09
CA LEU A 168 -6.36 3.18 1.76
C LEU A 168 -6.91 2.88 3.16
N GLY A 169 -7.42 3.90 3.87
CA GLY A 169 -7.79 3.83 5.30
C GLY A 169 -6.56 3.89 6.23
N TYR A 170 -5.39 4.18 5.67
CA TYR A 170 -4.13 4.41 6.36
C TYR A 170 -3.22 5.29 5.49
N PRO A 171 -2.25 6.01 6.08
CA PRO A 171 -1.33 6.82 5.30
C PRO A 171 -0.43 5.96 4.40
N PHE A 172 -0.31 6.34 3.13
CA PHE A 172 0.64 5.71 2.21
C PHE A 172 2.07 5.89 2.74
N PHE A 173 2.92 4.89 2.53
CA PHE A 173 4.27 4.90 3.06
C PHE A 173 5.27 4.25 2.11
N ASN A 174 6.56 4.60 2.25
CA ASN A 174 7.68 3.93 1.62
C ASN A 174 8.71 3.52 2.69
N GLN A 175 9.28 2.32 2.52
CA GLN A 175 10.35 1.81 3.37
C GLN A 175 11.69 1.84 2.63
N GLY A 176 12.77 2.09 3.38
CA GLY A 176 14.11 2.07 2.83
C GLY A 176 15.20 2.11 3.90
N ILE A 177 16.40 2.38 3.43
CA ILE A 177 17.57 2.65 4.27
C ILE A 177 18.09 4.05 4.02
N ILE A 178 18.63 4.66 5.06
CA ILE A 178 19.28 5.97 4.94
C ILE A 178 20.67 5.79 4.34
N VAL A 179 20.91 6.47 3.23
CA VAL A 179 22.20 6.44 2.53
C VAL A 179 22.88 7.82 2.58
N PRO A 180 24.20 7.88 2.47
CA PRO A 180 24.91 9.15 2.35
C PRO A 180 24.46 9.91 1.11
N GLY A 181 24.07 11.18 1.28
CA GLY A 181 23.80 12.13 0.19
C GLY A 181 24.95 13.12 -0.02
N LYS A 182 24.73 14.11 -0.88
CA LYS A 182 25.72 15.16 -1.21
C LYS A 182 25.99 16.15 -0.07
N LYS A 183 25.29 16.03 1.08
CA LYS A 183 25.42 16.85 2.30
C LYS A 183 25.21 18.36 2.08
N ARG A 184 24.62 18.81 0.96
CA ARG A 184 24.37 20.22 0.66
C ARG A 184 23.43 20.89 1.69
N GLY A 185 22.40 20.18 2.18
CA GLY A 185 21.51 20.68 3.21
C GLY A 185 22.23 21.03 4.52
N ARG A 186 23.33 20.29 4.85
CA ARG A 186 24.11 20.56 6.07
C ARG A 186 24.80 21.93 6.05
N THR A 187 25.29 22.37 4.88
CA THR A 187 25.92 23.70 4.74
C THR A 187 24.89 24.83 4.85
N MET A 188 23.64 24.56 4.54
CA MET A 188 22.50 25.47 4.64
C MET A 188 21.78 25.41 6.00
N GLY A 189 22.29 24.64 6.97
CA GLY A 189 21.64 24.45 8.27
C GLY A 189 20.40 23.56 8.26
N ILE A 190 20.15 22.84 7.15
CA ILE A 190 18.97 21.97 6.93
C ILE A 190 19.47 20.56 6.56
N PRO A 191 19.99 19.78 7.53
CA PRO A 191 20.52 18.45 7.25
C PRO A 191 19.40 17.50 6.80
N THR A 192 19.52 16.92 5.60
CA THR A 192 18.57 15.95 5.06
C THR A 192 19.12 14.54 5.11
N ALA A 193 18.24 13.57 5.36
CA ALA A 193 18.48 12.16 5.20
C ALA A 193 18.03 11.73 3.79
N ASN A 194 18.88 10.97 3.08
CA ASN A 194 18.54 10.42 1.77
C ASN A 194 18.00 9.02 1.94
N LEU A 195 16.78 8.78 1.46
CA LEU A 195 16.17 7.47 1.46
C LEU A 195 16.50 6.73 0.17
N HIS A 196 17.04 5.54 0.30
CA HIS A 196 17.10 4.57 -0.80
C HIS A 196 15.94 3.57 -0.64
N PRO A 197 14.94 3.57 -1.57
CA PRO A 197 13.82 2.66 -1.49
C PRO A 197 14.27 1.20 -1.49
N ARG A 198 13.66 0.37 -0.65
CA ARG A 198 13.99 -1.06 -0.56
C ARG A 198 13.56 -1.85 -1.82
N ASN A 199 12.61 -1.32 -2.57
CA ASN A 199 12.08 -1.96 -3.77
C ASN A 199 11.74 -0.91 -4.83
N SER A 200 12.39 -0.99 -5.99
CA SER A 200 12.21 -0.07 -7.12
C SER A 200 10.84 -0.17 -7.79
N LEU A 201 10.12 -1.28 -7.58
CA LEU A 201 8.75 -1.45 -8.08
C LEU A 201 7.68 -0.89 -7.14
N LYS A 202 8.07 -0.42 -5.95
CA LYS A 202 7.17 0.28 -5.04
C LYS A 202 6.84 1.65 -5.59
N LYS A 203 5.55 2.01 -5.58
CA LYS A 203 5.09 3.33 -6.02
C LYS A 203 5.69 4.44 -5.16
N ASN A 204 6.18 5.49 -5.81
CA ASN A 204 6.53 6.74 -5.16
C ASN A 204 5.48 7.80 -5.52
N PRO A 205 5.21 8.77 -4.65
CA PRO A 205 4.42 9.95 -5.01
C PRO A 205 5.08 10.77 -6.14
N LYS A 206 4.29 11.65 -6.75
CA LYS A 206 4.77 12.64 -7.73
C LYS A 206 5.93 13.45 -7.14
N GLU A 207 6.81 13.95 -8.00
CA GLU A 207 7.83 14.92 -7.60
C GLU A 207 7.22 16.17 -6.95
N GLY A 208 7.81 16.59 -5.84
CA GLY A 208 7.29 17.68 -5.03
C GLY A 208 7.85 17.71 -3.62
N VAL A 209 7.29 18.57 -2.80
CA VAL A 209 7.56 18.69 -1.37
C VAL A 209 6.34 18.28 -0.60
N TYR A 210 6.53 17.47 0.44
CA TYR A 210 5.46 16.83 1.19
C TYR A 210 5.65 17.00 2.69
N ILE A 211 4.57 17.18 3.41
CA ILE A 211 4.50 16.96 4.85
C ILE A 211 4.46 15.45 5.07
N THR A 212 5.38 14.96 5.89
CA THR A 212 5.56 13.52 6.15
C THR A 212 5.83 13.27 7.63
N GLN A 213 5.80 11.99 8.01
CA GLN A 213 6.41 11.52 9.25
C GLN A 213 7.45 10.45 8.91
N ILE A 214 8.50 10.40 9.71
CA ILE A 214 9.47 9.32 9.66
C ILE A 214 9.29 8.43 10.87
N LEU A 215 9.02 7.14 10.63
CA LEU A 215 9.13 6.12 11.67
C LEU A 215 10.58 5.63 11.68
N LEU A 216 11.24 5.82 12.81
CA LEU A 216 12.63 5.45 13.05
C LEU A 216 12.75 4.88 14.46
N ASN A 217 13.26 3.65 14.59
CA ASN A 217 13.44 2.98 15.89
C ASN A 217 12.17 2.92 16.75
N GLY A 218 10.99 2.83 16.14
CA GLY A 218 9.69 2.79 16.81
C GLY A 218 9.10 4.17 17.16
N GLU A 219 9.81 5.26 16.88
CA GLU A 219 9.35 6.61 17.14
C GLU A 219 8.99 7.35 15.86
N LEU A 220 7.98 8.22 15.93
CA LEU A 220 7.49 9.04 14.81
C LEU A 220 8.04 10.46 14.92
N TYR A 221 8.70 10.91 13.86
CA TYR A 221 9.27 12.26 13.75
C TYR A 221 8.54 13.07 12.68
N PRO A 222 7.96 14.22 13.02
CA PRO A 222 7.50 15.19 12.02
C PRO A 222 8.60 15.52 11.04
N SER A 223 8.29 15.57 9.76
CA SER A 223 9.30 15.75 8.73
C SER A 223 8.76 16.44 7.48
N LEU A 224 9.68 17.01 6.73
CA LEU A 224 9.47 17.59 5.41
C LEU A 224 10.26 16.77 4.40
N THR A 225 9.60 16.22 3.39
CA THR A 225 10.24 15.33 2.42
C THR A 225 10.12 15.90 1.00
N HIS A 226 11.24 15.93 0.30
CA HIS A 226 11.33 16.28 -1.10
C HIS A 226 11.50 15.01 -1.95
N ILE A 227 10.72 14.90 -3.02
CA ILE A 227 10.95 13.96 -4.12
C ILE A 227 11.33 14.77 -5.34
N GLY A 228 12.46 14.45 -5.94
CA GLY A 228 12.91 15.11 -7.15
C GLY A 228 13.91 14.28 -7.93
N PRO A 229 14.28 14.73 -9.15
CA PRO A 229 15.26 14.04 -9.98
C PRO A 229 16.62 14.01 -9.28
N LYS A 230 17.32 12.87 -9.32
CA LYS A 230 18.73 12.79 -8.93
C LYS A 230 19.61 13.21 -10.11
N PRO A 231 20.29 14.35 -10.04
CA PRO A 231 21.09 14.86 -11.18
C PRO A 231 22.38 14.07 -11.44
N THR A 232 22.65 12.94 -10.78
CA THR A 232 24.00 12.33 -10.74
C THR A 232 24.10 10.84 -11.03
N PHE A 233 23.01 10.15 -11.27
CA PHE A 233 23.07 8.75 -11.74
C PHE A 233 22.32 8.65 -13.05
N GLN A 234 22.86 7.89 -14.01
CA GLN A 234 22.20 7.54 -15.28
C GLN A 234 20.92 6.69 -15.06
N ASP A 235 20.64 6.32 -13.82
CA ASP A 235 19.41 5.64 -13.43
C ASP A 235 18.32 6.69 -13.10
N MET A 236 17.15 6.50 -13.67
CA MET A 236 15.95 7.32 -13.51
C MET A 236 15.36 7.28 -12.07
N ASP A 237 16.17 7.05 -11.05
CA ASP A 237 15.74 6.97 -9.67
C ASP A 237 15.47 8.35 -9.09
N GLN A 238 14.21 8.59 -8.74
CA GLN A 238 13.80 9.75 -7.95
C GLN A 238 14.50 9.73 -6.59
N GLY A 239 15.12 10.86 -6.22
CA GLY A 239 15.70 11.05 -4.90
C GLY A 239 14.61 11.38 -3.87
N ILE A 240 14.57 10.63 -2.77
CA ILE A 240 13.74 10.98 -1.62
C ILE A 240 14.66 11.55 -0.55
N GLU A 241 14.53 12.86 -0.27
CA GLU A 241 15.32 13.59 0.73
C GLU A 241 14.40 14.11 1.81
N THR A 242 14.69 13.76 3.06
CA THR A 242 13.84 14.09 4.22
C THR A 242 14.61 14.92 5.23
N PHE A 243 13.98 16.00 5.69
CA PHE A 243 14.39 16.81 6.83
C PHE A 243 13.51 16.45 8.04
N LEU A 244 14.11 15.97 9.13
CA LEU A 244 13.42 15.70 10.38
C LEU A 244 13.32 17.00 11.20
N LEU A 245 12.09 17.40 11.56
CA LEU A 245 11.86 18.59 12.37
C LEU A 245 12.33 18.35 13.81
N ASN A 246 13.03 19.33 14.36
CA ASN A 246 13.49 19.32 15.76
C ASN A 246 14.33 18.09 16.14
N HIS A 247 14.90 17.39 15.17
CA HIS A 247 15.70 16.21 15.44
C HIS A 247 16.98 16.19 14.58
N SER A 248 18.10 15.90 15.23
CA SER A 248 19.40 15.79 14.56
C SER A 248 20.14 14.54 15.06
N GLY A 249 20.84 13.85 14.16
CA GLY A 249 21.57 12.64 14.50
C GLY A 249 22.27 12.02 13.32
N ASN A 250 22.98 10.93 13.58
CA ASN A 250 23.53 10.08 12.53
C ASN A 250 22.60 8.87 12.32
N PHE A 251 21.88 8.87 11.20
CA PHE A 251 20.89 7.84 10.88
C PHE A 251 21.36 6.90 9.75
N TYR A 252 22.58 7.02 9.27
CA TYR A 252 23.08 6.18 8.17
C TYR A 252 22.93 4.69 8.45
N SER A 253 22.58 3.95 7.40
CA SER A 253 22.32 2.50 7.42
C SER A 253 21.11 2.06 8.28
N GLN A 254 20.40 3.00 8.90
CA GLN A 254 19.18 2.67 9.64
C GLN A 254 18.01 2.49 8.68
N ARG A 255 17.09 1.59 9.04
CA ARG A 255 15.80 1.43 8.36
C ARG A 255 14.89 2.54 8.81
N PHE A 256 14.15 3.12 7.88
CA PHE A 256 13.09 4.03 8.22
C PHE A 256 11.91 3.95 7.24
N VAL A 257 10.77 4.42 7.71
CA VAL A 257 9.53 4.48 6.92
C VAL A 257 9.15 5.94 6.75
N VAL A 258 8.98 6.37 5.50
CA VAL A 258 8.38 7.67 5.17
C VAL A 258 6.88 7.49 5.07
N VAL A 259 6.13 8.17 5.90
CA VAL A 259 4.66 8.21 5.92
C VAL A 259 4.21 9.51 5.27
N TRP A 260 3.51 9.40 4.14
CA TRP A 260 3.08 10.55 3.33
C TRP A 260 1.75 11.10 3.82
N LEU A 261 1.73 12.35 4.27
CA LEU A 261 0.55 12.96 4.87
C LEU A 261 -0.12 13.96 3.94
N LYS A 262 0.66 14.88 3.35
CA LYS A 262 0.11 15.97 2.53
C LYS A 262 1.10 16.45 1.48
N HIS A 263 0.62 16.69 0.26
CA HIS A 263 1.39 17.41 -0.76
C HIS A 263 1.42 18.91 -0.41
N LEU A 264 2.60 19.47 -0.27
CA LEU A 264 2.76 20.87 0.11
C LEU A 264 2.90 21.77 -1.14
N ARG A 265 3.78 21.39 -2.06
CA ARG A 265 4.01 22.13 -3.31
C ARG A 265 4.77 21.31 -4.35
N ASN A 266 4.70 21.74 -5.60
CA ASN A 266 5.52 21.19 -6.67
C ASN A 266 7.00 21.61 -6.52
N VAL A 267 7.88 20.92 -7.25
CA VAL A 267 9.29 21.33 -7.37
C VAL A 267 9.37 22.71 -8.02
N GLN A 268 10.25 23.57 -7.51
CA GLN A 268 10.50 24.92 -8.00
C GLN A 268 11.99 25.10 -8.28
N GLN A 269 12.31 25.95 -9.26
CA GLN A 269 13.66 26.43 -9.49
C GLN A 269 13.84 27.77 -8.77
N PHE A 270 15.01 27.98 -8.18
CA PHE A 270 15.36 29.21 -7.45
C PHE A 270 16.56 29.88 -8.13
N SER A 271 16.54 31.19 -8.19
CA SER A 271 17.61 31.98 -8.80
C SER A 271 18.85 32.10 -7.89
N SER A 272 18.70 31.84 -6.59
CA SER A 272 19.77 31.91 -5.59
C SER A 272 19.55 30.89 -4.45
N GLU A 273 20.65 30.54 -3.77
CA GLU A 273 20.62 29.73 -2.55
C GLU A 273 19.80 30.43 -1.44
N LYS A 274 19.85 31.75 -1.36
CA LYS A 274 19.08 32.53 -0.37
C LYS A 274 17.56 32.34 -0.56
N GLU A 275 17.09 32.38 -1.80
CA GLU A 275 15.66 32.11 -2.10
C GLU A 275 15.26 30.70 -1.78
N LEU A 276 16.10 29.71 -2.12
CA LEU A 276 15.87 28.32 -1.76
C LEU A 276 15.72 28.13 -0.24
N VAL A 277 16.67 28.69 0.55
CA VAL A 277 16.64 28.62 2.01
C VAL A 277 15.38 29.28 2.57
N ALA A 278 15.01 30.46 2.07
CA ALA A 278 13.81 31.17 2.50
C ALA A 278 12.53 30.35 2.24
N GLN A 279 12.45 29.69 1.06
CA GLN A 279 11.32 28.84 0.77
C GLN A 279 11.28 27.60 1.68
N ILE A 280 12.41 26.95 1.95
CA ILE A 280 12.46 25.79 2.85
C ILE A 280 12.05 26.20 4.27
N GLN A 281 12.44 27.38 4.76
CA GLN A 281 12.01 27.87 6.08
C GLN A 281 10.49 28.07 6.14
N LYS A 282 9.88 28.58 5.06
CA LYS A 282 8.42 28.68 4.95
C LYS A 282 7.75 27.31 4.95
N ASP A 283 8.32 26.34 4.23
CA ASP A 283 7.80 24.96 4.20
C ASP A 283 7.89 24.30 5.58
N ILE A 284 8.97 24.50 6.31
CA ILE A 284 9.16 24.04 7.69
C ILE A 284 8.10 24.66 8.61
N GLN A 285 7.89 25.98 8.52
CA GLN A 285 6.86 26.67 9.32
C GLN A 285 5.47 26.09 9.04
N THR A 286 5.09 25.91 7.77
CA THR A 286 3.80 25.31 7.39
C THR A 286 3.69 23.88 7.92
N THR A 287 4.80 23.13 7.94
CA THR A 287 4.81 21.75 8.48
C THR A 287 4.58 21.75 10.00
N HIS A 288 5.19 22.69 10.74
CA HIS A 288 4.91 22.85 12.17
C HIS A 288 3.45 23.17 12.45
N GLU A 289 2.87 24.11 11.70
CA GLU A 289 1.45 24.48 11.81
C GLU A 289 0.51 23.28 11.54
N TYR A 290 0.84 22.48 10.52
CA TYR A 290 0.10 21.28 10.20
C TYR A 290 0.08 20.29 11.38
N PHE A 291 1.22 19.98 11.98
CA PHE A 291 1.28 19.05 13.12
C PHE A 291 0.66 19.62 14.38
N HIS A 292 0.71 20.93 14.58
CA HIS A 292 0.01 21.58 15.69
C HIS A 292 -1.52 21.42 15.57
N GLN A 293 -2.05 21.56 14.35
CA GLN A 293 -3.49 21.43 14.07
C GLN A 293 -3.96 19.97 14.04
N HIS A 294 -3.09 19.02 13.76
CA HIS A 294 -3.40 17.59 13.55
C HIS A 294 -2.68 16.72 14.59
N SER A 295 -2.97 16.95 15.87
CA SER A 295 -2.38 16.17 16.99
C SER A 295 -2.68 14.65 16.93
N ALA A 296 -3.66 14.22 16.12
CA ALA A 296 -4.01 12.83 15.91
C ALA A 296 -2.92 11.96 15.26
N PHE A 297 -1.86 12.58 14.71
CA PHE A 297 -0.71 11.85 14.14
C PHE A 297 0.38 11.50 15.16
N SER A 298 0.06 11.47 16.45
CA SER A 298 0.99 11.05 17.50
C SER A 298 1.26 9.54 17.51
N SER A 299 0.46 8.74 16.82
CA SER A 299 0.65 7.28 16.66
C SER A 299 0.30 6.83 15.26
N LEU A 300 0.97 5.76 14.79
CA LEU A 300 0.57 5.08 13.55
C LEU A 300 -0.76 4.36 13.76
N PRO A 301 -1.63 4.27 12.72
CA PRO A 301 -2.74 3.35 12.74
C PRO A 301 -2.26 1.93 13.08
N ALA A 302 -3.04 1.18 13.89
CA ALA A 302 -2.69 -0.19 14.32
C ALA A 302 -2.28 -1.10 13.15
N MET A 303 -2.84 -0.83 11.97
CA MET A 303 -2.54 -1.52 10.73
C MET A 303 -1.07 -1.33 10.26
N LEU A 304 -0.38 -0.29 10.70
CA LEU A 304 1.01 0.00 10.37
C LEU A 304 2.00 -0.39 11.51
N ASN A 305 1.51 -1.02 12.57
CA ASN A 305 2.37 -1.53 13.62
C ASN A 305 3.31 -2.60 13.05
N ASN A 306 4.57 -2.58 13.49
CA ASN A 306 5.61 -3.53 13.04
C ASN A 306 6.07 -3.40 11.57
N LEU A 307 5.92 -2.23 10.95
CA LEU A 307 6.52 -1.93 9.64
C LEU A 307 8.06 -1.89 9.67
#